data_e2d13b9850a76f1c6ac8b438483cec6f
#
_entry.id   e2d13b9850a76f1c6ac8b438483cec6f
#
_cell.length_a   1.000
_cell.length_b   1.000
_cell.length_c   1.000
_cell.angle_alpha   90.00
_cell.angle_beta   90.00
_cell.angle_gamma   90.00
#
_symmetry.space_group_name_H-M   'P 1'
#
loop_
_entity.id
_entity.type
_entity.pdbx_description
1 polymer ?
#
loop_
_entity_poly.entity_id
_entity_poly.type
_entity_poly.pdbx_seq_one_letter_code
_entity_poly.pdbx_strand_id
1 'polypeptide(L)'
;MECGIFAFYISMSTIENTILGLKLPSDPRWVDLAGMSLEDILSDHAYCEQKAASHCISLIQKYPEYTKLVDELSPIVTEEWGHFRMVLSEIRKRKLKLGPQRKDDYVNALNQLESKGGRPENRFMDRLLIFGLIEARSCERFRLLSEGLEDPYLREFYRKFMISEAGHYRLFLDLAKEYCDEEKVNTRWKELLEQEKEILENMEIRGDRIH
;
A
#
# COMPACT_ATOMS: atom_id res chain seq x y z
N MET A 1 34.22 4.36 3.86
CA MET A 1 33.00 4.90 3.19
C MET A 1 31.82 4.28 3.91
N GLU A 2 31.30 5.03 4.87
CA GLU A 2 30.20 4.58 5.73
C GLU A 2 28.88 4.83 5.00
N CYS A 3 28.14 3.75 4.75
CA CYS A 3 26.79 3.80 4.21
C CYS A 3 25.86 4.27 5.34
N GLY A 4 25.46 5.53 5.28
CA GLY A 4 24.59 6.13 6.30
C GLY A 4 23.18 5.59 6.20
N ILE A 5 22.84 4.67 7.09
CA ILE A 5 21.47 4.25 7.35
C ILE A 5 20.79 5.41 8.08
N PHE A 6 19.98 6.19 7.37
CA PHE A 6 19.10 7.17 7.97
C PHE A 6 17.99 6.44 8.74
N ALA A 7 18.25 6.14 10.01
CA ALA A 7 17.23 5.72 10.94
C ALA A 7 16.36 6.94 11.29
N PHE A 8 15.20 7.06 10.67
CA PHE A 8 14.18 8.01 11.12
C PHE A 8 13.56 7.46 12.40
N TYR A 9 14.01 7.96 13.54
CA TYR A 9 13.31 7.84 14.81
C TYR A 9 12.00 8.63 14.71
N ILE A 10 10.88 7.94 14.55
CA ILE A 10 9.56 8.54 14.77
C ILE A 10 9.41 8.65 16.28
N SER A 11 9.44 9.88 16.78
CA SER A 11 9.17 10.21 18.18
C SER A 11 7.76 9.74 18.55
N MET A 12 7.68 8.83 19.52
CA MET A 12 6.43 8.41 20.14
C MET A 12 5.96 9.50 21.11
N SER A 13 5.32 10.53 20.61
CA SER A 13 4.56 11.48 21.45
C SER A 13 3.15 11.58 20.90
N THR A 14 2.19 11.12 21.72
CA THR A 14 0.75 11.43 21.70
C THR A 14 0.23 11.99 20.38
N ILE A 15 -0.06 11.12 19.43
CA ILE A 15 -0.69 11.49 18.17
C ILE A 15 -1.87 10.56 17.98
N GLU A 16 -3.01 11.16 17.76
CA GLU A 16 -4.10 10.54 17.04
C GLU A 16 -3.56 9.62 15.96
N ASN A 17 -3.96 8.37 16.00
CA ASN A 17 -3.36 7.18 15.38
C ASN A 17 -3.35 7.12 13.83
N THR A 18 -3.24 8.21 13.13
CA THR A 18 -3.17 8.20 11.67
C THR A 18 -1.73 8.32 11.19
N ILE A 19 -1.27 7.35 10.40
CA ILE A 19 0.03 7.42 9.74
C ILE A 19 -0.13 7.86 8.28
N LEU A 20 0.89 8.48 7.73
CA LEU A 20 0.97 8.88 6.32
C LEU A 20 -0.21 9.76 5.84
N GLY A 21 -0.82 10.52 6.77
CA GLY A 21 -1.92 11.44 6.46
C GLY A 21 -3.30 10.81 6.34
N LEU A 22 -3.44 9.49 6.51
CA LEU A 22 -4.74 8.81 6.53
C LEU A 22 -5.68 9.45 7.57
N LYS A 23 -6.96 9.59 7.23
CA LYS A 23 -7.95 10.28 8.08
C LYS A 23 -8.65 9.37 9.06
N LEU A 24 -8.78 8.10 8.73
CA LEU A 24 -9.41 7.09 9.57
C LEU A 24 -8.42 5.97 9.84
N PRO A 25 -8.06 5.70 11.11
CA PRO A 25 -7.28 4.52 11.45
C PRO A 25 -8.11 3.25 11.25
N SER A 26 -7.45 2.14 10.95
CA SER A 26 -8.10 0.83 10.94
C SER A 26 -8.63 0.47 12.32
N ASP A 27 -9.77 -0.24 12.36
CA ASP A 27 -10.30 -0.76 13.62
C ASP A 27 -9.28 -1.68 14.30
N PRO A 28 -8.91 -1.47 15.57
CA PRO A 28 -7.93 -2.30 16.28
C PRO A 28 -8.28 -3.79 16.30
N ARG A 29 -9.58 -4.15 16.27
CA ARG A 29 -10.04 -5.55 16.24
C ARG A 29 -9.66 -6.27 14.95
N TRP A 30 -9.30 -5.53 13.90
CA TRP A 30 -8.89 -6.13 12.62
C TRP A 30 -7.69 -7.07 12.77
N VAL A 31 -6.72 -6.74 13.63
CA VAL A 31 -5.52 -7.57 13.86
C VAL A 31 -5.89 -8.93 14.42
N ASP A 32 -6.82 -8.98 15.39
CA ASP A 32 -7.27 -10.22 15.98
C ASP A 32 -7.97 -11.11 14.93
N LEU A 33 -8.83 -10.50 14.11
CA LEU A 33 -9.49 -11.19 13.00
C LEU A 33 -8.49 -11.72 11.96
N ALA A 34 -7.47 -10.91 11.61
CA ALA A 34 -6.40 -11.30 10.70
C ALA A 34 -5.56 -12.47 11.27
N GLY A 35 -5.25 -12.43 12.56
CA GLY A 35 -4.54 -13.50 13.26
C GLY A 35 -5.30 -14.83 13.25
N MET A 36 -6.63 -14.80 13.35
CA MET A 36 -7.50 -15.99 13.28
C MET A 36 -7.59 -16.58 11.86
N SER A 37 -7.29 -15.81 10.82
CA SER A 37 -7.41 -16.18 9.41
C SER A 37 -6.07 -16.13 8.68
N LEU A 38 -4.98 -16.61 9.30
CA LEU A 38 -3.61 -16.44 8.82
C LEU A 38 -3.38 -16.94 7.39
N GLU A 39 -4.01 -18.06 6.97
CA GLU A 39 -3.91 -18.57 5.60
C GLU A 39 -4.53 -17.61 4.60
N ASP A 40 -5.67 -17.04 4.95
CA ASP A 40 -6.39 -16.09 4.11
C ASP A 40 -5.67 -14.76 3.99
N ILE A 41 -5.18 -14.21 5.11
CA ILE A 41 -4.48 -12.92 5.11
C ILE A 41 -3.13 -13.00 4.38
N LEU A 42 -2.38 -14.09 4.52
CA LEU A 42 -1.14 -14.32 3.77
C LEU A 42 -1.42 -14.51 2.27
N SER A 43 -2.51 -15.21 1.90
CA SER A 43 -2.91 -15.36 0.51
C SER A 43 -3.29 -14.02 -0.11
N ASP A 44 -4.07 -13.21 0.59
CA ASP A 44 -4.46 -11.88 0.14
C ASP A 44 -3.24 -10.97 0.01
N HIS A 45 -2.36 -10.95 1.01
CA HIS A 45 -1.09 -10.23 0.99
C HIS A 45 -0.26 -10.59 -0.26
N ALA A 46 -0.06 -11.89 -0.53
CA ALA A 46 0.67 -12.32 -1.72
C ALA A 46 0.07 -11.71 -3.02
N TYR A 47 -1.25 -11.68 -3.13
CA TYR A 47 -1.89 -11.09 -4.30
C TYR A 47 -1.86 -9.56 -4.31
N CYS A 48 -1.76 -8.88 -3.16
CA CYS A 48 -1.52 -7.45 -3.10
C CYS A 48 -0.17 -7.10 -3.72
N GLU A 49 0.91 -7.78 -3.34
CA GLU A 49 2.25 -7.60 -3.89
C GLU A 49 2.30 -7.89 -5.41
N GLN A 50 1.64 -8.97 -5.85
CA GLN A 50 1.55 -9.28 -7.28
C GLN A 50 0.81 -8.17 -8.06
N LYS A 51 -0.27 -7.64 -7.51
CA LYS A 51 -1.03 -6.52 -8.10
C LYS A 51 -0.20 -5.26 -8.15
N ALA A 52 0.57 -4.96 -7.09
CA ALA A 52 1.48 -3.82 -7.02
C ALA A 52 2.54 -3.88 -8.13
N ALA A 53 3.24 -5.01 -8.29
CA ALA A 53 4.16 -5.23 -9.41
C ALA A 53 3.49 -5.01 -10.77
N SER A 54 2.31 -5.58 -10.98
CA SER A 54 1.55 -5.46 -12.23
C SER A 54 1.12 -4.03 -12.51
N HIS A 55 0.78 -3.26 -11.48
CA HIS A 55 0.42 -1.85 -11.60
C HIS A 55 1.61 -1.00 -12.05
N CYS A 56 2.78 -1.19 -11.44
CA CYS A 56 4.02 -0.52 -11.86
C CYS A 56 4.37 -0.84 -13.32
N ILE A 57 4.27 -2.12 -13.74
CA ILE A 57 4.46 -2.52 -15.14
C ILE A 57 3.46 -1.78 -16.05
N SER A 58 2.20 -1.69 -15.67
CA SER A 58 1.17 -1.00 -16.46
C SER A 58 1.44 0.49 -16.60
N LEU A 59 1.95 1.16 -15.55
CA LEU A 59 2.35 2.56 -15.60
C LEU A 59 3.52 2.78 -16.56
N ILE A 60 4.57 1.95 -16.46
CA ILE A 60 5.73 1.99 -17.36
C ILE A 60 5.29 1.81 -18.83
N GLN A 61 4.43 0.83 -19.11
CA GLN A 61 3.92 0.58 -20.45
C GLN A 61 3.09 1.73 -21.02
N LYS A 62 2.32 2.39 -20.15
CA LYS A 62 1.39 3.43 -20.56
C LYS A 62 2.05 4.80 -20.70
N TYR A 63 3.15 5.05 -20.00
CA TYR A 63 3.84 6.34 -19.92
C TYR A 63 5.36 6.20 -20.15
N PRO A 64 5.80 5.55 -21.25
CA PRO A 64 7.21 5.28 -21.50
C PRO A 64 8.04 6.56 -21.74
N GLU A 65 7.39 7.66 -22.06
CA GLU A 65 8.00 8.97 -22.26
C GLU A 65 8.41 9.65 -20.93
N TYR A 66 7.89 9.21 -19.80
CA TYR A 66 8.23 9.73 -18.47
C TYR A 66 9.43 8.98 -17.90
N THR A 67 10.64 9.35 -18.38
CA THR A 67 11.89 8.64 -18.09
C THR A 67 12.11 8.40 -16.59
N LYS A 68 11.94 9.44 -15.76
CA LYS A 68 12.09 9.31 -14.31
C LYS A 68 11.08 8.32 -13.72
N LEU A 69 9.84 8.31 -14.19
CA LEU A 69 8.84 7.32 -13.76
C LEU A 69 9.30 5.89 -14.10
N VAL A 70 9.79 5.68 -15.32
CA VAL A 70 10.30 4.38 -15.77
C VAL A 70 11.48 3.92 -14.91
N ASP A 71 12.44 4.82 -14.66
CA ASP A 71 13.64 4.54 -13.87
C ASP A 71 13.31 4.21 -12.41
N GLU A 72 12.38 4.93 -11.80
CA GLU A 72 11.97 4.74 -10.41
C GLU A 72 11.05 3.51 -10.22
N LEU A 73 10.12 3.24 -11.14
CA LEU A 73 9.21 2.11 -11.01
C LEU A 73 9.82 0.77 -11.42
N SER A 74 10.84 0.75 -12.26
CA SER A 74 11.48 -0.50 -12.69
C SER A 74 12.07 -1.31 -11.51
N PRO A 75 12.82 -0.73 -10.57
CA PRO A 75 13.24 -1.45 -9.36
C PRO A 75 12.07 -1.87 -8.46
N ILE A 76 11.01 -1.03 -8.35
CA ILE A 76 9.82 -1.39 -7.55
C ILE A 76 9.14 -2.65 -8.09
N VAL A 77 9.02 -2.81 -9.42
CA VAL A 77 8.50 -4.07 -10.01
C VAL A 77 9.25 -5.30 -9.47
N THR A 78 10.58 -5.20 -9.38
CA THR A 78 11.42 -6.30 -8.89
C THR A 78 11.24 -6.52 -7.40
N GLU A 79 11.13 -5.44 -6.62
CA GLU A 79 10.91 -5.46 -5.18
C GLU A 79 9.57 -6.12 -4.86
N GLU A 80 8.47 -5.65 -5.46
CA GLU A 80 7.11 -6.18 -5.26
C GLU A 80 6.98 -7.65 -5.65
N TRP A 81 7.62 -8.05 -6.76
CA TRP A 81 7.69 -9.46 -7.12
C TRP A 81 8.53 -10.26 -6.12
N GLY A 82 9.55 -9.66 -5.55
CA GLY A 82 10.34 -10.20 -4.43
C GLY A 82 9.47 -10.40 -3.18
N HIS A 83 8.65 -9.42 -2.83
CA HIS A 83 7.69 -9.45 -1.73
C HIS A 83 6.67 -10.59 -1.92
N PHE A 84 6.05 -10.71 -3.08
CA PHE A 84 5.19 -11.85 -3.42
C PHE A 84 5.88 -13.19 -3.12
N ARG A 85 7.14 -13.35 -3.56
CA ARG A 85 7.91 -14.57 -3.31
C ARG A 85 8.23 -14.80 -1.84
N MET A 86 8.47 -13.73 -1.07
CA MET A 86 8.68 -13.81 0.38
C MET A 86 7.42 -14.30 1.09
N VAL A 87 6.25 -13.74 0.77
CA VAL A 87 4.96 -14.17 1.32
C VAL A 87 4.65 -15.62 0.92
N LEU A 88 4.87 -15.99 -0.33
CA LEU A 88 4.69 -17.36 -0.81
C LEU A 88 5.61 -18.36 -0.07
N SER A 89 6.85 -17.95 0.23
CA SER A 89 7.77 -18.75 1.04
C SER A 89 7.25 -18.95 2.47
N GLU A 90 6.66 -17.91 3.06
CA GLU A 90 6.08 -17.96 4.41
C GLU A 90 4.86 -18.88 4.46
N ILE A 91 3.97 -18.80 3.49
CA ILE A 91 2.83 -19.73 3.31
C ILE A 91 3.32 -21.19 3.32
N ARG A 92 4.36 -21.49 2.53
CA ARG A 92 4.93 -22.83 2.42
C ARG A 92 5.60 -23.32 3.70
N LYS A 93 6.38 -22.46 4.38
CA LYS A 93 7.02 -22.80 5.68
C LYS A 93 5.98 -23.19 6.72
N ARG A 94 4.81 -22.56 6.70
CA ARG A 94 3.70 -22.86 7.61
C ARG A 94 2.82 -24.01 7.14
N LYS A 95 3.18 -24.66 6.03
CA LYS A 95 2.39 -25.76 5.40
C LYS A 95 0.97 -25.34 5.03
N LEU A 96 0.78 -24.03 4.81
CA LEU A 96 -0.45 -23.45 4.30
C LEU A 96 -0.46 -23.50 2.77
N LYS A 97 -1.60 -23.18 2.17
CA LYS A 97 -1.75 -23.12 0.70
C LYS A 97 -2.03 -21.70 0.26
N LEU A 98 -1.48 -21.32 -0.88
CA LEU A 98 -1.91 -20.10 -1.56
C LEU A 98 -3.35 -20.33 -2.03
N GLY A 99 -4.28 -19.59 -1.44
CA GLY A 99 -5.68 -19.61 -1.83
C GLY A 99 -5.92 -18.93 -3.18
N PRO A 100 -7.15 -18.96 -3.71
CA PRO A 100 -7.50 -18.22 -4.92
C PRO A 100 -7.48 -16.72 -4.67
N GLN A 101 -7.13 -15.95 -5.71
CA GLN A 101 -7.27 -14.51 -5.67
C GLN A 101 -8.73 -14.13 -5.45
N ARG A 102 -8.96 -13.20 -4.55
CA ARG A 102 -10.30 -12.71 -4.20
C ARG A 102 -10.47 -11.26 -4.67
N LYS A 103 -11.72 -10.84 -4.76
CA LYS A 103 -12.05 -9.46 -5.11
C LYS A 103 -11.65 -8.53 -3.96
N ASP A 104 -10.99 -7.45 -4.30
CA ASP A 104 -10.56 -6.40 -3.38
C ASP A 104 -11.53 -5.22 -3.51
N ASP A 105 -12.50 -5.16 -2.61
CA ASP A 105 -13.57 -4.16 -2.70
C ASP A 105 -13.06 -2.77 -2.35
N TYR A 106 -12.05 -2.65 -1.46
CA TYR A 106 -11.41 -1.38 -1.13
C TYR A 106 -10.67 -0.79 -2.33
N VAL A 107 -9.77 -1.56 -2.95
CA VAL A 107 -9.03 -1.11 -4.15
C VAL A 107 -9.98 -0.80 -5.30
N ASN A 108 -11.05 -1.60 -5.47
CA ASN A 108 -12.07 -1.32 -6.48
C ASN A 108 -12.81 0.00 -6.23
N ALA A 109 -13.15 0.29 -4.97
CA ALA A 109 -13.79 1.55 -4.59
C ALA A 109 -12.86 2.75 -4.84
N LEU A 110 -11.58 2.65 -4.46
CA LEU A 110 -10.58 3.69 -4.75
C LEU A 110 -10.42 3.93 -6.25
N ASN A 111 -10.36 2.88 -7.06
CA ASN A 111 -10.26 3.02 -8.52
C ASN A 111 -11.47 3.71 -9.16
N GLN A 112 -12.64 3.70 -8.52
CA GLN A 112 -13.80 4.47 -9.00
C GLN A 112 -13.63 5.99 -8.81
N LEU A 113 -12.69 6.43 -7.99
CA LEU A 113 -12.33 7.83 -7.77
C LEU A 113 -11.48 8.41 -8.90
N GLU A 114 -10.90 7.56 -9.78
CA GLU A 114 -10.15 8.02 -10.96
C GLU A 114 -11.06 8.89 -11.85
N SER A 115 -10.56 10.02 -12.29
CA SER A 115 -11.27 10.96 -13.17
C SER A 115 -11.71 10.28 -14.47
N LYS A 116 -13.02 10.22 -14.73
CA LYS A 116 -13.63 9.55 -15.90
C LYS A 116 -13.64 10.41 -17.17
N GLY A 117 -13.15 11.64 -17.11
CA GLY A 117 -13.13 12.60 -18.20
C GLY A 117 -12.06 13.66 -18.00
N GLY A 118 -12.03 14.67 -18.87
CA GLY A 118 -11.08 15.78 -18.77
C GLY A 118 -9.70 15.47 -19.37
N ARG A 119 -8.69 16.15 -18.87
CA ARG A 119 -7.33 16.07 -19.40
C ARG A 119 -6.67 14.73 -19.04
N PRO A 120 -5.87 14.12 -19.95
CA PRO A 120 -5.12 12.89 -19.65
C PRO A 120 -4.22 13.00 -18.41
N GLU A 121 -3.67 14.20 -18.14
CA GLU A 121 -2.81 14.48 -16.99
C GLU A 121 -3.55 14.27 -15.65
N ASN A 122 -4.85 14.58 -15.56
CA ASN A 122 -5.63 14.38 -14.35
C ASN A 122 -5.77 12.87 -14.02
N ARG A 123 -5.98 12.04 -15.04
CA ARG A 123 -6.04 10.59 -14.85
C ARG A 123 -4.69 9.99 -14.47
N PHE A 124 -3.62 10.53 -15.04
CA PHE A 124 -2.27 10.13 -14.66
C PHE A 124 -2.00 10.47 -13.19
N MET A 125 -2.28 11.71 -12.78
CA MET A 125 -2.18 12.16 -11.39
C MET A 125 -3.00 11.27 -10.45
N ASP A 126 -4.28 11.05 -10.77
CA ASP A 126 -5.17 10.22 -9.94
C ASP A 126 -4.61 8.80 -9.76
N ARG A 127 -4.05 8.18 -10.79
CA ARG A 127 -3.46 6.84 -10.70
C ARG A 127 -2.28 6.78 -9.75
N LEU A 128 -1.39 7.76 -9.81
CA LEU A 128 -0.26 7.83 -8.87
C LEU A 128 -0.74 8.06 -7.45
N LEU A 129 -1.68 8.98 -7.24
CA LEU A 129 -2.21 9.30 -5.92
C LEU A 129 -3.04 8.16 -5.32
N ILE A 130 -3.91 7.52 -6.09
CA ILE A 130 -4.70 6.37 -5.65
C ILE A 130 -3.77 5.21 -5.26
N PHE A 131 -2.72 4.96 -6.04
CA PHE A 131 -1.77 3.91 -5.70
C PHE A 131 -0.98 4.27 -4.44
N GLY A 132 -0.49 5.51 -4.32
CA GLY A 132 0.11 6.00 -3.07
C GLY A 132 -0.82 5.84 -1.85
N LEU A 133 -2.14 6.01 -2.03
CA LEU A 133 -3.11 5.81 -0.96
C LEU A 133 -3.27 4.34 -0.57
N ILE A 134 -3.22 3.43 -1.55
CA ILE A 134 -3.19 1.97 -1.31
C ILE A 134 -1.95 1.61 -0.49
N GLU A 135 -0.75 2.12 -0.88
CA GLU A 135 0.50 1.87 -0.15
C GLU A 135 0.47 2.43 1.28
N ALA A 136 -0.13 3.62 1.46
CA ALA A 136 -0.34 4.19 2.79
C ALA A 136 -1.19 3.28 3.68
N ARG A 137 -2.27 2.69 3.13
CA ARG A 137 -3.14 1.78 3.86
C ARG A 137 -2.46 0.43 4.12
N SER A 138 -1.74 -0.12 3.15
CA SER A 138 -0.89 -1.31 3.33
C SER A 138 0.12 -1.10 4.46
N CYS A 139 0.83 0.03 4.44
CA CYS A 139 1.79 0.39 5.50
C CYS A 139 1.12 0.41 6.89
N GLU A 140 -0.05 1.03 7.02
CA GLU A 140 -0.80 1.09 8.27
C GLU A 140 -1.22 -0.31 8.74
N ARG A 141 -1.73 -1.15 7.84
CA ARG A 141 -2.13 -2.53 8.13
C ARG A 141 -0.93 -3.41 8.52
N PHE A 142 0.19 -3.28 7.82
CA PHE A 142 1.41 -4.01 8.18
C PHE A 142 1.99 -3.53 9.52
N ARG A 143 1.87 -2.24 9.86
CA ARG A 143 2.19 -1.76 11.21
C ARG A 143 1.37 -2.46 12.26
N LEU A 144 0.05 -2.52 12.09
CA LEU A 144 -0.85 -3.18 13.04
C LEU A 144 -0.50 -4.67 13.21
N LEU A 145 -0.24 -5.39 12.11
CA LEU A 145 0.20 -6.79 12.17
C LEU A 145 1.55 -6.94 12.88
N SER A 146 2.49 -6.00 12.64
CA SER A 146 3.80 -6.02 13.28
C SER A 146 3.77 -5.75 14.79
N GLU A 147 2.75 -5.07 15.26
CA GLU A 147 2.55 -4.74 16.68
C GLU A 147 1.67 -5.76 17.40
N GLY A 148 0.62 -6.28 16.74
CA GLY A 148 -0.47 -6.99 17.40
C GLY A 148 -0.48 -8.52 17.21
N LEU A 149 0.24 -9.10 16.24
CA LEU A 149 0.28 -10.56 16.10
C LEU A 149 1.02 -11.21 17.28
N GLU A 150 0.58 -12.41 17.68
CA GLU A 150 1.23 -13.16 18.77
C GLU A 150 2.61 -13.69 18.37
N ASP A 151 2.78 -14.14 17.10
CA ASP A 151 4.02 -14.71 16.58
C ASP A 151 5.10 -13.64 16.38
N PRO A 152 6.20 -13.62 17.16
CA PRO A 152 7.26 -12.62 17.04
C PRO A 152 7.94 -12.62 15.65
N TYR A 153 8.01 -13.79 15.01
CA TYR A 153 8.57 -13.90 13.66
C TYR A 153 7.68 -13.20 12.64
N LEU A 154 6.36 -13.35 12.71
CA LEU A 154 5.43 -12.64 11.84
C LEU A 154 5.42 -11.14 12.10
N ARG A 155 5.58 -10.71 13.35
CA ARG A 155 5.72 -9.29 13.66
C ARG A 155 6.91 -8.67 12.93
N GLU A 156 8.07 -9.31 12.98
CA GLU A 156 9.27 -8.83 12.28
C GLU A 156 9.11 -8.94 10.75
N PHE A 157 8.42 -9.97 10.27
CA PHE A 157 8.07 -10.13 8.86
C PHE A 157 7.25 -8.94 8.36
N TYR A 158 6.14 -8.60 9.01
CA TYR A 158 5.30 -7.47 8.62
C TYR A 158 5.96 -6.10 8.84
N ARG A 159 6.85 -5.99 9.81
CA ARG A 159 7.64 -4.76 10.00
C ARG A 159 8.48 -4.40 8.77
N LYS A 160 9.03 -5.39 8.07
CA LYS A 160 9.81 -5.16 6.84
C LYS A 160 8.93 -4.59 5.73
N PHE A 161 7.76 -5.17 5.54
CA PHE A 161 6.80 -4.66 4.55
C PHE A 161 6.32 -3.24 4.91
N MET A 162 5.99 -2.98 6.15
CA MET A 162 5.63 -1.64 6.60
C MET A 162 6.67 -0.57 6.18
N ILE A 163 7.96 -0.88 6.32
CA ILE A 163 9.04 0.06 5.96
C ILE A 163 9.08 0.25 4.44
N SER A 164 8.93 -0.82 3.67
CA SER A 164 8.91 -0.76 2.21
C SER A 164 7.74 0.08 1.70
N GLU A 165 6.52 -0.20 2.18
CA GLU A 165 5.31 0.52 1.75
C GLU A 165 5.35 2.02 2.09
N ALA A 166 5.99 2.39 3.20
CA ALA A 166 6.22 3.80 3.50
C ALA A 166 7.14 4.48 2.47
N GLY A 167 8.07 3.74 1.87
CA GLY A 167 8.90 4.17 0.76
C GLY A 167 8.11 4.34 -0.53
N HIS A 168 7.32 3.33 -0.90
CA HIS A 168 6.48 3.33 -2.10
C HIS A 168 5.44 4.46 -2.05
N TYR A 169 4.76 4.65 -0.93
CA TYR A 169 3.87 5.79 -0.70
C TYR A 169 4.51 7.13 -1.08
N ARG A 170 5.72 7.40 -0.57
CA ARG A 170 6.44 8.65 -0.86
C ARG A 170 6.77 8.77 -2.33
N LEU A 171 7.30 7.69 -2.92
CA LEU A 171 7.66 7.65 -4.32
C LEU A 171 6.48 8.04 -5.23
N PHE A 172 5.30 7.48 -5.00
CA PHE A 172 4.12 7.80 -5.82
C PHE A 172 3.68 9.25 -5.69
N LEU A 173 3.75 9.85 -4.49
CA LEU A 173 3.47 11.26 -4.30
C LEU A 173 4.51 12.16 -4.97
N ASP A 174 5.79 11.80 -4.86
CA ASP A 174 6.89 12.54 -5.47
C ASP A 174 6.80 12.49 -7.00
N LEU A 175 6.47 11.33 -7.58
CA LEU A 175 6.23 11.20 -9.02
C LEU A 175 5.01 12.03 -9.48
N ALA A 176 3.94 12.09 -8.68
CA ALA A 176 2.80 12.94 -8.99
C ALA A 176 3.20 14.43 -9.04
N LYS A 177 4.01 14.90 -8.09
CA LYS A 177 4.51 16.27 -8.04
C LYS A 177 5.55 16.58 -9.12
N GLU A 178 6.31 15.59 -9.57
CA GLU A 178 7.29 15.74 -10.64
C GLU A 178 6.63 16.07 -11.98
N TYR A 179 5.49 15.44 -12.27
CA TYR A 179 4.85 15.52 -13.58
C TYR A 179 3.57 16.35 -13.62
N CYS A 180 3.05 16.72 -12.46
CA CYS A 180 1.83 17.50 -12.33
C CYS A 180 2.06 18.75 -11.48
N ASP A 181 1.15 19.73 -11.63
CA ASP A 181 1.16 20.93 -10.80
C ASP A 181 1.03 20.58 -9.31
N GLU A 182 1.99 21.00 -8.48
CA GLU A 182 2.08 20.60 -7.09
C GLU A 182 0.86 21.04 -6.25
N GLU A 183 0.28 22.22 -6.55
CA GLU A 183 -0.89 22.71 -5.83
C GLU A 183 -2.12 21.84 -6.13
N LYS A 184 -2.27 21.43 -7.39
CA LYS A 184 -3.32 20.47 -7.79
C LYS A 184 -3.13 19.10 -7.16
N VAL A 185 -1.89 18.60 -7.13
CA VAL A 185 -1.55 17.33 -6.46
C VAL A 185 -1.93 17.38 -4.99
N ASN A 186 -1.52 18.44 -4.28
CA ASN A 186 -1.81 18.59 -2.85
C ASN A 186 -3.30 18.75 -2.58
N THR A 187 -4.04 19.44 -3.44
CA THR A 187 -5.50 19.58 -3.33
C THR A 187 -6.17 18.24 -3.55
N ARG A 188 -5.83 17.56 -4.64
CA ARG A 188 -6.41 16.25 -4.99
C ARG A 188 -6.10 15.18 -3.95
N TRP A 189 -4.89 15.20 -3.38
CA TRP A 189 -4.50 14.30 -2.30
C TRP A 189 -5.40 14.45 -1.08
N LYS A 190 -5.70 15.69 -0.66
CA LYS A 190 -6.61 15.94 0.45
C LYS A 190 -8.02 15.42 0.18
N GLU A 191 -8.54 15.61 -1.04
CA GLU A 191 -9.83 15.08 -1.46
C GLU A 191 -9.87 13.55 -1.39
N LEU A 192 -8.83 12.88 -1.92
CA LEU A 192 -8.73 11.43 -1.90
C LEU A 192 -8.66 10.86 -0.47
N LEU A 193 -7.98 11.53 0.45
CA LEU A 193 -7.93 11.14 1.85
C LEU A 193 -9.31 11.21 2.54
N GLU A 194 -10.12 12.22 2.22
CA GLU A 194 -11.50 12.30 2.76
C GLU A 194 -12.39 11.22 2.13
N GLN A 195 -12.28 11.00 0.81
CA GLN A 195 -13.04 9.98 0.11
C GLN A 195 -12.67 8.56 0.56
N GLU A 196 -11.38 8.30 0.84
CA GLU A 196 -10.92 7.04 1.42
C GLU A 196 -11.52 6.76 2.79
N LYS A 197 -11.57 7.79 3.63
CA LYS A 197 -12.26 7.71 4.93
C LYS A 197 -13.73 7.30 4.75
N GLU A 198 -14.46 7.96 3.85
CA GLU A 198 -15.86 7.64 3.56
C GLU A 198 -16.04 6.19 3.07
N ILE A 199 -15.10 5.71 2.23
CA ILE A 199 -15.10 4.31 1.78
C ILE A 199 -14.98 3.37 2.98
N LEU A 200 -14.01 3.59 3.86
CA LEU A 200 -13.78 2.72 5.01
C LEU A 200 -14.92 2.75 6.04
N GLU A 201 -15.55 3.92 6.26
CA GLU A 201 -16.71 4.03 7.16
C GLU A 201 -17.89 3.17 6.69
N ASN A 202 -17.97 2.87 5.40
CA ASN A 202 -19.03 2.08 4.78
C ASN A 202 -18.63 0.62 4.50
N MET A 203 -17.42 0.20 4.87
CA MET A 203 -16.94 -1.16 4.66
C MET A 203 -17.01 -2.00 5.94
N GLU A 204 -17.33 -3.29 5.76
CA GLU A 204 -17.24 -4.24 6.85
C GLU A 204 -15.78 -4.55 7.21
N ILE A 205 -15.53 -4.73 8.52
CA ILE A 205 -14.21 -5.15 9.00
C ILE A 205 -14.01 -6.62 8.66
N ARG A 206 -12.97 -6.93 7.89
CA ARG A 206 -12.65 -8.28 7.43
C ARG A 206 -11.20 -8.65 7.77
N GLY A 207 -11.02 -9.78 8.47
CA GLY A 207 -9.69 -10.30 8.83
C GLY A 207 -9.02 -11.12 7.72
N ASP A 208 -9.70 -11.33 6.60
CA ASP A 208 -9.20 -12.11 5.46
C ASP A 208 -8.65 -11.23 4.33
N ARG A 209 -8.46 -9.93 4.58
CA ARG A 209 -7.98 -8.91 3.63
C ARG A 209 -6.98 -7.98 4.27
N ILE A 210 -5.96 -7.59 3.46
CA ILE A 210 -5.06 -6.48 3.82
C ILE A 210 -5.83 -5.15 3.72
N HIS A 211 -6.71 -5.02 2.73
CA HIS A 211 -7.53 -3.81 2.54
C HIS A 211 -9.00 -4.04 2.83
#